data_ccfb2b1706f4d69f0330fd495e3f5db6
#
_entry.id   ccfb2b1706f4d69f0330fd495e3f5db6
#
_cell.length_a   1.000
_cell.length_b   1.000
_cell.length_c   1.000
_cell.angle_alpha   90.00
_cell.angle_beta   90.00
_cell.angle_gamma   90.00
#
_symmetry.space_group_name_H-M   'P 1'
#
loop_
_entity.id
_entity.type
_entity.pdbx_description
1 polymer ?
#
loop_
_entity_poly.entity_id
_entity_poly.type
_entity_poly.pdbx_seq_one_letter_code
_entity_poly.pdbx_strand_id
1 'polypeptide(L)'
;VVNGINCRTPLIQLKGVDLVWGFSPDYMHAVLEGVTRQLTELWLTCTTGSLYIGAQIREINARICKIRPTIGFPRLPHPLTERALWEASEWKAFLLFYALPCLSDILPPQFFRHFSMLSQAVFLLLKEAVTEQDVHASEGLLTEFVRKCALLYKEPAATFNVHILLHLPKSVQMLGPLWGTSTFPYENKIGSILRQISASRYVPYQIGERCVMHATLGYLKEAITLPPRLKTLCRQMLHTRKE
;
A
#
# COMPACT_ATOMS: atom_id res chain seq x y z
N VAL A 1 -2.31 8.86 31.15
CA VAL A 1 -2.11 8.92 29.68
C VAL A 1 -1.10 10.02 29.39
N VAL A 2 0.04 9.71 28.82
CA VAL A 2 1.03 10.68 28.39
C VAL A 2 1.19 10.53 26.88
N ASN A 3 0.89 11.58 26.12
CA ASN A 3 0.96 11.60 24.65
C ASN A 3 0.21 10.42 23.97
N GLY A 4 -0.97 10.07 24.50
CA GLY A 4 -1.79 8.96 23.97
C GLY A 4 -1.41 7.56 24.47
N ILE A 5 -0.33 7.43 25.27
CA ILE A 5 0.09 6.13 25.82
C ILE A 5 -0.64 5.85 27.12
N ASN A 6 -1.43 4.78 27.16
CA ASN A 6 -2.26 4.42 28.31
C ASN A 6 -1.51 3.56 29.35
N CYS A 7 -0.59 2.68 28.91
CA CYS A 7 0.19 1.81 29.79
C CYS A 7 1.50 1.36 29.12
N ARG A 8 2.35 0.70 29.90
CA ARG A 8 3.55 0.05 29.36
C ARG A 8 3.15 -1.17 28.50
N THR A 9 3.72 -1.28 27.31
CA THR A 9 3.55 -2.46 26.48
C THR A 9 4.32 -3.67 27.06
N PRO A 10 3.77 -4.90 27.02
CA PRO A 10 4.53 -6.11 27.37
C PRO A 10 5.81 -6.31 26.55
N LEU A 11 5.86 -5.74 25.33
CA LEU A 11 7.03 -5.82 24.44
C LEU A 11 8.31 -5.23 25.05
N ILE A 12 8.18 -4.33 26.04
CA ILE A 12 9.34 -3.76 26.75
C ILE A 12 10.18 -4.80 27.50
N GLN A 13 9.59 -5.98 27.76
CA GLN A 13 10.27 -7.11 28.41
C GLN A 13 11.12 -7.93 27.45
N LEU A 14 10.95 -7.76 26.14
CA LEU A 14 11.71 -8.46 25.12
C LEU A 14 13.12 -7.88 25.04
N LYS A 15 14.11 -8.69 25.42
CA LYS A 15 15.52 -8.29 25.34
C LYS A 15 15.94 -8.19 23.87
N GLY A 16 16.65 -7.12 23.52
CA GLY A 16 17.19 -6.91 22.17
C GLY A 16 16.20 -6.38 21.14
N VAL A 17 14.97 -6.06 21.53
CA VAL A 17 13.99 -5.40 20.66
C VAL A 17 14.06 -3.89 20.84
N ASP A 18 14.37 -3.18 19.77
CA ASP A 18 14.22 -1.73 19.72
C ASP A 18 12.74 -1.39 19.55
N LEU A 19 12.14 -0.71 20.53
CA LEU A 19 10.71 -0.39 20.53
C LEU A 19 10.33 0.74 19.57
N VAL A 20 11.30 1.44 19.00
CA VAL A 20 11.10 2.50 18.01
C VAL A 20 11.39 1.98 16.61
N TRP A 21 12.58 1.44 16.40
CA TRP A 21 13.07 1.05 15.07
C TRP A 21 12.90 -0.43 14.75
N GLY A 22 12.57 -1.26 15.74
CA GLY A 22 12.22 -2.65 15.52
C GLY A 22 10.84 -2.86 14.88
N PHE A 23 10.06 -1.79 14.71
CA PHE A 23 8.74 -1.81 14.05
C PHE A 23 8.79 -0.92 12.81
N SER A 24 8.73 -1.54 11.65
CA SER A 24 8.63 -0.79 10.39
C SER A 24 7.26 -0.13 10.26
N PRO A 25 7.20 1.16 9.89
CA PRO A 25 5.95 1.72 9.43
C PRO A 25 5.43 0.95 8.21
N ASP A 26 4.19 0.52 8.25
CA ASP A 26 3.60 -0.11 7.07
C ASP A 26 3.25 0.93 6.00
N TYR A 27 3.96 0.88 4.89
CA TYR A 27 3.76 1.85 3.83
C TYR A 27 2.39 1.72 3.15
N MET A 28 1.77 0.54 3.18
CA MET A 28 0.46 0.33 2.59
C MET A 28 -0.58 1.21 3.29
N HIS A 29 -0.66 1.14 4.61
CA HIS A 29 -1.60 1.94 5.37
C HIS A 29 -1.16 3.40 5.52
N ALA A 30 0.12 3.66 5.83
CA ALA A 30 0.58 5.03 6.09
C ALA A 30 0.67 5.88 4.80
N VAL A 31 1.21 5.32 3.72
CA VAL A 31 1.46 6.06 2.47
C VAL A 31 0.28 5.96 1.51
N LEU A 32 -0.14 4.73 1.17
CA LEU A 32 -1.11 4.50 0.10
C LEU A 32 -2.53 4.88 0.55
N GLU A 33 -3.06 4.19 1.55
CA GLU A 33 -4.40 4.45 2.09
C GLU A 33 -4.44 5.66 3.03
N GLY A 34 -3.29 6.03 3.59
CA GLY A 34 -3.12 7.23 4.41
C GLY A 34 -2.90 8.48 3.57
N VAL A 35 -1.64 8.87 3.35
CA VAL A 35 -1.27 10.18 2.79
C VAL A 35 -1.74 10.34 1.35
N THR A 36 -1.57 9.32 0.48
CA THR A 36 -1.97 9.43 -0.93
C THR A 36 -3.47 9.64 -1.06
N ARG A 37 -4.26 8.83 -0.36
CA ARG A 37 -5.71 8.98 -0.31
C ARG A 37 -6.12 10.32 0.29
N GLN A 38 -5.54 10.70 1.43
CA GLN A 38 -5.82 11.97 2.10
C GLN A 38 -5.63 13.18 1.17
N LEU A 39 -4.51 13.28 0.46
CA LEU A 39 -4.25 14.38 -0.44
C LEU A 39 -5.21 14.37 -1.63
N THR A 40 -5.49 13.20 -2.20
CA THR A 40 -6.45 13.04 -3.30
C THR A 40 -7.86 13.48 -2.88
N GLU A 41 -8.29 13.11 -1.68
CA GLU A 41 -9.57 13.58 -1.13
C GLU A 41 -9.60 15.10 -0.98
N LEU A 42 -8.54 15.72 -0.45
CA LEU A 42 -8.45 17.17 -0.32
C LEU A 42 -8.60 17.87 -1.68
N TRP A 43 -7.93 17.38 -2.73
CA TRP A 43 -8.02 17.99 -4.06
C TRP A 43 -9.41 17.86 -4.69
N LEU A 44 -10.13 16.80 -4.38
CA LEU A 44 -11.44 16.52 -5.01
C LEU A 44 -12.63 17.05 -4.20
N THR A 45 -12.47 17.29 -2.90
CA THR A 45 -13.60 17.66 -2.03
C THR A 45 -13.49 19.04 -1.39
N CYS A 46 -12.26 19.57 -1.22
CA CYS A 46 -12.08 20.88 -0.59
C CYS A 46 -12.31 22.01 -1.60
N THR A 47 -13.56 22.46 -1.69
CA THR A 47 -13.98 23.52 -2.62
C THR A 47 -13.41 24.89 -2.32
N THR A 48 -12.74 25.08 -1.17
CA THR A 48 -12.14 26.35 -0.76
C THR A 48 -10.66 26.40 -1.14
N GLY A 49 -10.27 27.42 -1.90
CA GLY A 49 -8.86 27.66 -2.28
C GLY A 49 -8.45 27.07 -3.62
N SER A 50 -7.18 27.28 -3.96
CA SER A 50 -6.61 26.92 -5.28
C SER A 50 -6.31 25.42 -5.44
N LEU A 51 -6.52 24.60 -4.43
CA LEU A 51 -6.20 23.16 -4.49
C LEU A 51 -7.31 22.30 -5.11
N TYR A 52 -8.53 22.85 -5.24
CA TYR A 52 -9.70 22.11 -5.72
C TYR A 52 -9.64 21.84 -7.23
N ILE A 53 -9.63 20.56 -7.57
CA ILE A 53 -9.67 20.08 -8.96
C ILE A 53 -10.86 19.17 -9.25
N GLY A 54 -11.82 19.06 -8.33
CA GLY A 54 -13.00 18.21 -8.50
C GLY A 54 -13.87 18.58 -9.72
N ALA A 55 -13.82 19.83 -10.18
CA ALA A 55 -14.47 20.25 -11.40
C ALA A 55 -13.93 19.53 -12.66
N GLN A 56 -12.66 19.14 -12.66
CA GLN A 56 -11.99 18.45 -13.77
C GLN A 56 -12.06 16.92 -13.65
N ILE A 57 -12.84 16.37 -12.71
CA ILE A 57 -12.87 14.92 -12.44
C ILE A 57 -13.18 14.08 -13.70
N ARG A 58 -13.99 14.56 -14.62
CA ARG A 58 -14.32 13.86 -15.87
C ARG A 58 -13.08 13.70 -16.75
N GLU A 59 -12.28 14.75 -16.85
CA GLU A 59 -11.03 14.73 -17.63
C GLU A 59 -10.00 13.82 -16.99
N ILE A 60 -9.81 13.92 -15.68
CA ILE A 60 -8.89 13.06 -14.93
C ILE A 60 -9.27 11.58 -15.12
N ASN A 61 -10.55 11.24 -14.98
CA ASN A 61 -11.04 9.88 -15.18
C ASN A 61 -10.80 9.40 -16.62
N ALA A 62 -11.03 10.26 -17.62
CA ALA A 62 -10.78 9.92 -19.01
C ALA A 62 -9.30 9.62 -19.27
N ARG A 63 -8.37 10.35 -18.63
CA ARG A 63 -6.93 10.11 -18.73
C ARG A 63 -6.54 8.80 -18.03
N ILE A 64 -6.98 8.57 -16.80
CA ILE A 64 -6.69 7.36 -16.02
C ILE A 64 -7.21 6.11 -16.77
N CYS A 65 -8.45 6.12 -17.22
CA CYS A 65 -9.07 4.97 -17.88
C CYS A 65 -8.51 4.70 -19.31
N LYS A 66 -7.74 5.62 -19.89
CA LYS A 66 -7.01 5.39 -21.15
C LYS A 66 -5.70 4.61 -20.94
N ILE A 67 -5.16 4.59 -19.72
CA ILE A 67 -3.91 3.88 -19.44
C ILE A 67 -4.13 2.38 -19.63
N ARG A 68 -3.20 1.75 -20.33
CA ARG A 68 -3.18 0.29 -20.51
C ARG A 68 -1.93 -0.25 -19.84
N PRO A 69 -2.03 -0.64 -18.55
CA PRO A 69 -0.89 -1.17 -17.84
C PRO A 69 -0.46 -2.52 -18.40
N THR A 70 0.79 -2.90 -18.14
CA THR A 70 1.33 -4.20 -18.49
C THR A 70 0.71 -5.31 -17.62
N ILE A 71 0.92 -6.58 -18.00
CA ILE A 71 0.39 -7.76 -17.31
C ILE A 71 0.79 -7.87 -15.83
N GLY A 72 1.81 -7.11 -15.39
CA GLY A 72 2.24 -7.07 -13.99
C GLY A 72 1.31 -6.30 -13.06
N PHE A 73 0.33 -5.56 -13.58
CA PHE A 73 -0.65 -4.87 -12.77
C PHE A 73 -1.86 -5.78 -12.51
N PRO A 74 -2.28 -5.94 -11.24
CA PRO A 74 -3.35 -6.87 -10.90
C PRO A 74 -4.73 -6.43 -11.39
N ARG A 75 -4.91 -5.13 -11.64
CA ARG A 75 -6.18 -4.52 -12.06
C ARG A 75 -5.98 -3.46 -13.12
N LEU A 76 -6.99 -3.28 -13.95
CA LEU A 76 -7.09 -2.10 -14.82
C LEU A 76 -7.38 -0.84 -13.98
N PRO A 77 -6.94 0.33 -14.44
CA PRO A 77 -7.22 1.58 -13.74
C PRO A 77 -8.73 1.87 -13.66
N HIS A 78 -9.23 2.13 -12.47
CA HIS A 78 -10.60 2.59 -12.23
C HIS A 78 -10.65 4.11 -12.10
N PRO A 79 -11.80 4.75 -12.40
CA PRO A 79 -11.95 6.18 -12.29
C PRO A 79 -11.85 6.65 -10.82
N LEU A 80 -11.33 7.86 -10.59
CA LEU A 80 -11.25 8.48 -9.25
C LEU A 80 -12.63 8.68 -8.59
N THR A 81 -13.70 8.69 -9.36
CA THR A 81 -15.06 8.69 -8.80
C THR A 81 -15.38 7.44 -7.99
N GLU A 82 -14.69 6.34 -8.25
CA GLU A 82 -14.85 5.05 -7.55
C GLU A 82 -13.79 4.84 -6.45
N ARG A 83 -12.95 5.83 -6.16
CA ARG A 83 -11.82 5.73 -5.23
C ARG A 83 -12.17 5.29 -3.81
N ALA A 84 -13.44 5.42 -3.40
CA ALA A 84 -13.91 4.90 -2.12
C ALA A 84 -13.85 3.36 -2.04
N LEU A 85 -13.87 2.71 -3.21
CA LEU A 85 -13.80 1.25 -3.38
C LEU A 85 -12.40 0.77 -3.76
N TRP A 86 -11.45 1.68 -3.96
CA TRP A 86 -10.09 1.32 -4.36
C TRP A 86 -9.38 0.54 -3.26
N GLU A 87 -8.74 -0.53 -3.68
CA GLU A 87 -7.81 -1.28 -2.82
C GLU A 87 -6.43 -0.59 -2.76
N ALA A 88 -5.64 -0.96 -1.78
CA ALA A 88 -4.29 -0.43 -1.60
C ALA A 88 -3.38 -0.60 -2.85
N SER A 89 -3.60 -1.67 -3.63
CA SER A 89 -2.89 -1.91 -4.90
C SER A 89 -3.21 -0.86 -5.97
N GLU A 90 -4.44 -0.34 -5.99
CA GLU A 90 -4.86 0.73 -6.90
C GLU A 90 -4.28 2.09 -6.46
N TRP A 91 -4.26 2.36 -5.15
CA TRP A 91 -3.57 3.52 -4.59
C TRP A 91 -2.06 3.50 -4.88
N LYS A 92 -1.43 2.32 -4.83
CA LYS A 92 -0.03 2.13 -5.23
C LYS A 92 0.19 2.48 -6.71
N ALA A 93 -0.64 1.93 -7.59
CA ALA A 93 -0.56 2.20 -9.02
C ALA A 93 -0.82 3.68 -9.33
N PHE A 94 -1.77 4.30 -8.65
CA PHE A 94 -2.07 5.72 -8.77
C PHE A 94 -0.86 6.58 -8.34
N LEU A 95 -0.33 6.37 -7.14
CA LEU A 95 0.81 7.13 -6.62
C LEU A 95 2.04 7.06 -7.55
N LEU A 96 2.39 5.85 -7.99
CA LEU A 96 3.68 5.62 -8.64
C LEU A 96 3.64 5.84 -10.16
N PHE A 97 2.47 5.64 -10.80
CA PHE A 97 2.42 5.56 -12.26
C PHE A 97 1.34 6.44 -12.91
N TYR A 98 0.18 6.66 -12.25
CA TYR A 98 -0.95 7.29 -12.92
C TYR A 98 -1.16 8.76 -12.53
N ALA A 99 -0.93 9.11 -11.27
CA ALA A 99 -1.24 10.45 -10.78
C ALA A 99 -0.44 11.54 -11.50
N LEU A 100 0.88 11.40 -11.60
CA LEU A 100 1.71 12.45 -12.20
C LEU A 100 1.36 12.72 -13.67
N PRO A 101 1.30 11.73 -14.58
CA PRO A 101 0.92 12.01 -15.96
C PRO A 101 -0.53 12.48 -16.13
N CYS A 102 -1.45 12.05 -15.26
CA CYS A 102 -2.87 12.46 -15.38
C CYS A 102 -3.17 13.84 -14.80
N LEU A 103 -2.36 14.32 -13.84
CA LEU A 103 -2.59 15.55 -13.09
C LEU A 103 -1.64 16.71 -13.47
N SER A 104 -0.71 16.50 -14.40
CA SER A 104 0.42 17.42 -14.66
C SER A 104 0.02 18.85 -15.01
N ASP A 105 -1.09 19.03 -15.70
CA ASP A 105 -1.64 20.31 -16.15
C ASP A 105 -2.97 20.67 -15.47
N ILE A 106 -3.47 19.82 -14.59
CA ILE A 106 -4.73 20.01 -13.87
C ILE A 106 -4.46 20.45 -12.43
N LEU A 107 -3.56 19.74 -11.72
CA LEU A 107 -3.22 20.09 -10.36
C LEU A 107 -2.30 21.32 -10.34
N PRO A 108 -2.59 22.37 -9.55
CA PRO A 108 -1.75 23.56 -9.52
C PRO A 108 -0.28 23.23 -9.21
N PRO A 109 0.70 23.91 -9.82
CA PRO A 109 2.11 23.50 -9.83
C PRO A 109 2.74 23.27 -8.44
N GLN A 110 2.28 23.99 -7.43
CA GLN A 110 2.78 23.85 -6.06
C GLN A 110 2.37 22.52 -5.44
N PHE A 111 1.13 22.07 -5.64
CA PHE A 111 0.62 20.80 -5.14
C PHE A 111 1.14 19.63 -5.98
N PHE A 112 1.26 19.82 -7.28
CA PHE A 112 1.86 18.83 -8.18
C PHE A 112 3.31 18.53 -7.79
N ARG A 113 4.15 19.57 -7.60
CA ARG A 113 5.53 19.41 -7.15
C ARG A 113 5.63 18.78 -5.76
N HIS A 114 4.71 19.15 -4.87
CA HIS A 114 4.66 18.55 -3.53
C HIS A 114 4.34 17.06 -3.60
N PHE A 115 3.33 16.66 -4.37
CA PHE A 115 2.97 15.24 -4.54
C PHE A 115 4.05 14.45 -5.28
N SER A 116 4.74 15.05 -6.24
CA SER A 116 5.85 14.39 -6.94
C SER A 116 7.00 14.01 -6.00
N MET A 117 7.25 14.78 -4.93
CA MET A 117 8.25 14.42 -3.91
C MET A 117 7.88 13.10 -3.22
N LEU A 118 6.60 12.93 -2.83
CA LEU A 118 6.11 11.70 -2.22
C LEU A 118 6.25 10.51 -3.19
N SER A 119 5.76 10.66 -4.42
CA SER A 119 5.83 9.62 -5.45
C SER A 119 7.27 9.19 -5.70
N GLN A 120 8.19 10.14 -5.84
CA GLN A 120 9.60 9.90 -6.11
C GLN A 120 10.30 9.21 -4.93
N ALA A 121 10.07 9.69 -3.71
CA ALA A 121 10.66 9.09 -2.52
C ALA A 121 10.20 7.65 -2.32
N VAL A 122 8.90 7.39 -2.45
CA VAL A 122 8.34 6.04 -2.29
C VAL A 122 8.84 5.11 -3.40
N PHE A 123 8.96 5.60 -4.63
CA PHE A 123 9.52 4.83 -5.75
C PHE A 123 10.96 4.38 -5.44
N LEU A 124 11.81 5.28 -4.92
CA LEU A 124 13.19 4.95 -4.56
C LEU A 124 13.26 3.87 -3.47
N LEU A 125 12.40 3.97 -2.45
CA LEU A 125 12.36 3.03 -1.33
C LEU A 125 11.69 1.69 -1.67
N LEU A 126 11.01 1.59 -2.82
CA LEU A 126 10.38 0.36 -3.31
C LEU A 126 11.22 -0.39 -4.34
N LYS A 127 12.41 0.10 -4.70
CA LYS A 127 13.32 -0.61 -5.60
C LYS A 127 13.64 -2.01 -5.06
N GLU A 128 13.95 -2.94 -5.94
CA GLU A 128 14.39 -4.28 -5.55
C GLU A 128 15.73 -4.23 -4.79
N ALA A 129 16.65 -3.38 -5.25
CA ALA A 129 17.90 -3.06 -4.57
C ALA A 129 17.94 -1.56 -4.28
N VAL A 130 17.77 -1.19 -3.02
CA VAL A 130 17.84 0.19 -2.54
C VAL A 130 19.25 0.52 -2.13
N THR A 131 19.84 1.54 -2.74
CA THR A 131 21.19 2.02 -2.41
C THR A 131 21.15 3.06 -1.28
N GLU A 132 22.31 3.33 -0.65
CA GLU A 132 22.42 4.41 0.33
C GLU A 132 22.08 5.78 -0.28
N GLN A 133 22.40 5.99 -1.55
CA GLN A 133 22.03 7.21 -2.27
C GLN A 133 20.51 7.34 -2.42
N ASP A 134 19.79 6.23 -2.70
CA ASP A 134 18.33 6.22 -2.76
C ASP A 134 17.71 6.55 -1.39
N VAL A 135 18.26 6.00 -0.31
CA VAL A 135 17.81 6.29 1.06
C VAL A 135 18.01 7.78 1.36
N HIS A 136 19.19 8.31 1.11
CA HIS A 136 19.48 9.72 1.39
C HIS A 136 18.65 10.68 0.53
N ALA A 137 18.46 10.38 -0.76
CA ALA A 137 17.61 11.16 -1.64
C ALA A 137 16.14 11.15 -1.17
N SER A 138 15.61 9.98 -0.79
CA SER A 138 14.25 9.86 -0.27
C SER A 138 14.06 10.56 1.07
N GLU A 139 15.07 10.54 1.96
CA GLU A 139 15.05 11.29 3.23
C GLU A 139 14.89 12.79 3.00
N GLY A 140 15.68 13.36 2.08
CA GLY A 140 15.56 14.77 1.70
C GLY A 140 14.18 15.11 1.13
N LEU A 141 13.66 14.27 0.24
CA LEU A 141 12.34 14.47 -0.37
C LEU A 141 11.21 14.39 0.67
N LEU A 142 11.23 13.40 1.56
CA LEU A 142 10.18 13.23 2.57
C LEU A 142 10.26 14.29 3.66
N THR A 143 11.45 14.71 4.06
CA THR A 143 11.62 15.83 5.00
C THR A 143 11.01 17.11 4.45
N GLU A 144 11.30 17.43 3.19
CA GLU A 144 10.73 18.62 2.53
C GLU A 144 9.22 18.48 2.30
N PHE A 145 8.74 17.27 1.95
CA PHE A 145 7.33 16.98 1.82
C PHE A 145 6.58 17.25 3.13
N VAL A 146 7.04 16.68 4.24
CA VAL A 146 6.40 16.84 5.57
C VAL A 146 6.43 18.30 6.00
N ARG A 147 7.57 18.99 5.83
CA ARG A 147 7.71 20.40 6.16
C ARG A 147 6.71 21.30 5.41
N LYS A 148 6.45 21.00 4.15
CA LYS A 148 5.51 21.76 3.30
C LYS A 148 4.05 21.38 3.49
N CYS A 149 3.74 20.23 4.08
CA CYS A 149 2.37 19.73 4.15
C CYS A 149 1.42 20.73 4.85
N ALA A 150 1.75 21.15 6.06
CA ALA A 150 0.94 22.12 6.80
C ALA A 150 0.85 23.49 6.10
N LEU A 151 1.93 23.91 5.44
CA LEU A 151 1.96 25.19 4.71
C LEU A 151 1.01 25.18 3.50
N LEU A 152 0.95 24.06 2.77
CA LEU A 152 0.15 23.94 1.53
C LEU A 152 -1.30 23.56 1.80
N TYR A 153 -1.55 22.69 2.81
CA TYR A 153 -2.87 22.10 3.05
C TYR A 153 -3.48 22.49 4.40
N LYS A 154 -2.81 23.38 5.17
CA LYS A 154 -3.11 23.79 6.55
C LYS A 154 -2.83 22.69 7.57
N GLU A 155 -2.81 23.10 8.86
CA GLU A 155 -2.50 22.23 10.02
C GLU A 155 -3.25 20.88 10.05
N PRO A 156 -4.56 20.79 9.77
CA PRO A 156 -5.27 19.52 9.85
C PRO A 156 -4.76 18.45 8.85
N ALA A 157 -4.02 18.85 7.83
CA ALA A 157 -3.44 17.91 6.89
C ALA A 157 -2.12 17.28 7.38
N ALA A 158 -1.48 17.86 8.39
CA ALA A 158 -0.27 17.33 9.03
C ALA A 158 -0.63 16.20 10.03
N THR A 159 -1.17 15.10 9.49
CA THR A 159 -1.61 13.95 10.27
C THR A 159 -0.43 13.09 10.76
N PHE A 160 -0.73 12.12 11.64
CA PHE A 160 0.26 11.11 12.06
C PHE A 160 0.84 10.36 10.86
N ASN A 161 0.04 10.04 9.85
CA ASN A 161 0.52 9.36 8.63
C ASN A 161 1.53 10.23 7.85
N VAL A 162 1.35 11.55 7.84
CA VAL A 162 2.34 12.47 7.26
C VAL A 162 3.63 12.47 8.07
N HIS A 163 3.53 12.51 9.41
CA HIS A 163 4.72 12.45 10.27
C HIS A 163 5.52 11.17 10.10
N ILE A 164 4.83 10.01 10.02
CA ILE A 164 5.49 8.70 9.93
C ILE A 164 6.34 8.54 8.66
N LEU A 165 6.09 9.33 7.62
CA LEU A 165 6.91 9.34 6.40
C LEU A 165 8.39 9.61 6.68
N LEU A 166 8.70 10.40 7.70
CA LEU A 166 10.08 10.71 8.12
C LEU A 166 10.85 9.47 8.58
N HIS A 167 10.15 8.43 9.01
CA HIS A 167 10.74 7.21 9.52
C HIS A 167 11.00 6.16 8.42
N LEU A 168 10.38 6.30 7.24
CA LEU A 168 10.51 5.31 6.15
C LEU A 168 11.95 5.11 5.66
N PRO A 169 12.77 6.16 5.41
CA PRO A 169 14.13 5.97 4.94
C PRO A 169 14.98 5.18 5.95
N LYS A 170 14.88 5.53 7.23
CA LYS A 170 15.59 4.83 8.30
C LYS A 170 15.13 3.38 8.45
N SER A 171 13.83 3.14 8.33
CA SER A 171 13.28 1.78 8.34
C SER A 171 13.83 0.93 7.20
N VAL A 172 13.90 1.50 5.98
CA VAL A 172 14.49 0.81 4.81
C VAL A 172 15.98 0.53 5.00
N GLN A 173 16.71 1.45 5.60
CA GLN A 173 18.13 1.24 5.93
C GLN A 173 18.35 0.06 6.88
N MET A 174 17.43 -0.14 7.82
CA MET A 174 17.54 -1.18 8.85
C MET A 174 16.95 -2.53 8.44
N LEU A 175 15.85 -2.52 7.70
CA LEU A 175 15.00 -3.70 7.47
C LEU A 175 14.89 -4.07 5.98
N GLY A 176 15.47 -3.29 5.07
CA GLY A 176 15.37 -3.50 3.65
C GLY A 176 14.20 -2.76 2.98
N PRO A 177 13.96 -2.99 1.68
CA PRO A 177 12.97 -2.25 0.89
C PRO A 177 11.56 -2.29 1.49
N LEU A 178 10.76 -1.23 1.28
CA LEU A 178 9.40 -1.12 1.85
C LEU A 178 8.48 -2.30 1.52
N TRP A 179 8.66 -2.95 0.37
CA TRP A 179 7.86 -4.13 0.02
C TRP A 179 8.14 -5.33 0.92
N GLY A 180 9.35 -5.44 1.51
CA GLY A 180 9.75 -6.54 2.39
C GLY A 180 9.07 -6.49 3.76
N THR A 181 8.67 -5.31 4.24
CA THR A 181 7.99 -5.09 5.53
C THR A 181 6.51 -4.77 5.38
N SER A 182 5.97 -4.90 4.18
CA SER A 182 4.59 -4.54 3.86
C SER A 182 3.58 -5.56 4.38
N THR A 183 2.41 -5.08 4.78
CA THR A 183 1.27 -5.91 5.20
C THR A 183 0.47 -6.52 4.04
N PHE A 184 0.71 -6.15 2.77
CA PHE A 184 0.04 -6.73 1.61
C PHE A 184 -0.05 -8.26 1.61
N PRO A 185 1.05 -9.03 1.86
CA PRO A 185 0.99 -10.48 1.90
C PRO A 185 0.10 -11.01 3.02
N TYR A 186 0.10 -10.35 4.17
CA TYR A 186 -0.70 -10.76 5.34
C TYR A 186 -2.18 -10.53 5.10
N GLU A 187 -2.58 -9.36 4.58
CA GLU A 187 -3.97 -9.08 4.26
C GLU A 187 -4.51 -9.98 3.16
N ASN A 188 -3.72 -10.24 2.11
CA ASN A 188 -4.07 -11.19 1.09
C ASN A 188 -4.27 -12.61 1.67
N LYS A 189 -3.43 -13.01 2.63
CA LYS A 189 -3.57 -14.29 3.33
C LYS A 189 -4.83 -14.32 4.20
N ILE A 190 -5.09 -13.27 4.96
CA ILE A 190 -6.32 -13.13 5.78
C ILE A 190 -7.54 -13.19 4.87
N GLY A 191 -7.57 -12.43 3.78
CA GLY A 191 -8.65 -12.49 2.79
C GLY A 191 -8.85 -13.90 2.20
N SER A 192 -7.76 -14.62 1.96
CA SER A 192 -7.82 -16.02 1.52
C SER A 192 -8.44 -16.94 2.58
N ILE A 193 -8.12 -16.75 3.85
CA ILE A 193 -8.69 -17.51 4.98
C ILE A 193 -10.18 -17.19 5.13
N LEU A 194 -10.54 -15.90 5.09
CA LEU A 194 -11.94 -15.47 5.22
C LEU A 194 -12.84 -16.06 4.13
N ARG A 195 -12.35 -16.16 2.89
CA ARG A 195 -13.08 -16.82 1.79
C ARG A 195 -13.33 -18.32 2.00
N GLN A 196 -12.64 -18.93 2.94
CA GLN A 196 -12.83 -20.36 3.26
C GLN A 196 -13.93 -20.59 4.30
N ILE A 197 -14.42 -19.53 4.97
CA ILE A 197 -15.48 -19.61 5.94
C ILE A 197 -16.82 -19.70 5.19
N SER A 198 -17.50 -20.84 5.33
CA SER A 198 -18.76 -21.11 4.63
C SER A 198 -19.99 -20.98 5.52
N ALA A 199 -19.82 -20.92 6.85
CA ALA A 199 -20.89 -20.82 7.83
C ALA A 199 -20.48 -19.93 8.99
N SER A 200 -21.46 -19.29 9.64
CA SER A 200 -21.24 -18.40 10.80
C SER A 200 -20.90 -19.15 12.10
N ARG A 201 -21.17 -20.46 12.16
CA ARG A 201 -20.89 -21.29 13.33
C ARG A 201 -19.55 -22.02 13.20
N TYR A 202 -18.89 -22.25 14.33
CA TYR A 202 -17.61 -23.00 14.40
C TYR A 202 -16.51 -22.42 13.50
N VAL A 203 -16.45 -21.10 13.34
CA VAL A 203 -15.47 -20.41 12.48
C VAL A 203 -14.01 -20.82 12.77
N PRO A 204 -13.53 -20.90 14.04
CA PRO A 204 -12.17 -21.36 14.30
C PRO A 204 -11.88 -22.78 13.81
N TYR A 205 -12.87 -23.68 13.91
CA TYR A 205 -12.75 -25.05 13.43
C TYR A 205 -12.66 -25.10 11.90
N GLN A 206 -13.53 -24.37 11.20
CA GLN A 206 -13.47 -24.24 9.73
C GLN A 206 -12.10 -23.73 9.26
N ILE A 207 -11.57 -22.69 9.91
CA ILE A 207 -10.24 -22.14 9.58
C ILE A 207 -9.16 -23.20 9.80
N GLY A 208 -9.14 -23.86 10.97
CA GLY A 208 -8.16 -24.89 11.29
C GLY A 208 -8.18 -26.04 10.29
N GLU A 209 -9.36 -26.60 10.02
CA GLU A 209 -9.53 -27.70 9.05
C GLU A 209 -9.04 -27.30 7.64
N ARG A 210 -9.42 -26.11 7.16
CA ARG A 210 -9.02 -25.63 5.83
C ARG A 210 -7.53 -25.33 5.74
N CYS A 211 -6.94 -24.78 6.79
CA CYS A 211 -5.49 -24.55 6.85
C CYS A 211 -4.73 -25.89 6.79
N VAL A 212 -5.16 -26.91 7.54
CA VAL A 212 -4.58 -28.25 7.50
C VAL A 212 -4.73 -28.86 6.11
N MET A 213 -5.91 -28.79 5.52
CA MET A 213 -6.14 -29.29 4.14
C MET A 213 -5.21 -28.62 3.12
N HIS A 214 -5.07 -27.29 3.18
CA HIS A 214 -4.15 -26.55 2.30
C HIS A 214 -2.69 -26.96 2.49
N ALA A 215 -2.23 -27.07 3.73
CA ALA A 215 -0.87 -27.52 4.03
C ALA A 215 -0.62 -28.95 3.53
N THR A 216 -1.58 -29.85 3.78
CA THR A 216 -1.50 -31.24 3.32
C THR A 216 -1.47 -31.33 1.79
N LEU A 217 -2.32 -30.57 1.09
CA LEU A 217 -2.30 -30.52 -0.38
C LEU A 217 -0.98 -29.97 -0.93
N GLY A 218 -0.41 -28.95 -0.29
CA GLY A 218 0.90 -28.41 -0.62
C GLY A 218 1.99 -29.48 -0.51
N TYR A 219 2.03 -30.17 0.63
CA TYR A 219 2.97 -31.27 0.86
C TYR A 219 2.81 -32.42 -0.14
N LEU A 220 1.57 -32.89 -0.35
CA LEU A 220 1.28 -33.97 -1.28
C LEU A 220 1.69 -33.62 -2.72
N LYS A 221 1.52 -32.38 -3.14
CA LYS A 221 1.93 -31.90 -4.46
C LYS A 221 3.42 -32.05 -4.73
N GLU A 222 4.24 -31.91 -3.67
CA GLU A 222 5.70 -32.03 -3.75
C GLU A 222 6.18 -33.46 -3.51
N ALA A 223 5.52 -34.21 -2.61
CA ALA A 223 5.90 -35.55 -2.20
C ALA A 223 5.44 -36.66 -3.17
N ILE A 224 4.37 -36.42 -3.96
CA ILE A 224 3.80 -37.45 -4.84
C ILE A 224 4.17 -37.19 -6.29
N THR A 225 4.78 -38.20 -6.94
CA THR A 225 4.99 -38.20 -8.38
C THR A 225 3.69 -38.60 -9.09
N LEU A 226 2.97 -37.64 -9.60
CA LEU A 226 1.72 -37.85 -10.33
C LEU A 226 1.97 -38.27 -11.78
N PRO A 227 1.19 -39.25 -12.32
CA PRO A 227 1.18 -39.54 -13.75
C PRO A 227 0.92 -38.24 -14.57
N PRO A 228 1.50 -38.12 -15.81
CA PRO A 228 1.42 -36.87 -16.59
C PRO A 228 0.00 -36.32 -16.78
N ARG A 229 -0.97 -37.22 -17.01
CA ARG A 229 -2.39 -36.87 -17.16
C ARG A 229 -2.97 -36.20 -15.90
N LEU A 230 -2.71 -36.78 -14.72
CA LEU A 230 -3.19 -36.24 -13.45
C LEU A 230 -2.47 -34.95 -13.11
N LYS A 231 -1.17 -34.83 -13.42
CA LYS A 231 -0.40 -33.59 -13.22
C LYS A 231 -0.97 -32.43 -14.04
N THR A 232 -1.39 -32.70 -15.28
CA THR A 232 -2.05 -31.71 -16.15
C THR A 232 -3.41 -31.30 -15.58
N LEU A 233 -4.24 -32.28 -15.18
CA LEU A 233 -5.54 -32.02 -14.56
C LEU A 233 -5.43 -31.18 -13.28
N CYS A 234 -4.52 -31.55 -12.38
CA CYS A 234 -4.26 -30.78 -11.16
C CYS A 234 -3.83 -29.34 -11.46
N ARG A 235 -2.97 -29.14 -12.47
CA ARG A 235 -2.58 -27.78 -12.90
C ARG A 235 -3.79 -26.99 -13.42
N GLN A 236 -4.62 -27.56 -14.25
CA GLN A 236 -5.83 -26.92 -14.75
C GLN A 236 -6.77 -26.54 -13.62
N MET A 237 -7.06 -27.45 -12.67
CA MET A 237 -7.92 -27.17 -11.51
C MET A 237 -7.36 -26.09 -10.57
N LEU A 238 -6.05 -25.99 -10.45
CA LEU A 238 -5.39 -24.97 -9.60
C LEU A 238 -5.25 -23.60 -10.29
N HIS A 239 -5.25 -23.57 -11.65
CA HIS A 239 -5.16 -22.33 -12.41
C HIS A 239 -6.52 -21.71 -12.76
N THR A 240 -7.61 -22.46 -12.75
CA THR A 240 -8.97 -21.99 -13.05
C THR A 240 -9.60 -21.14 -11.93
N ARG A 241 -8.87 -20.82 -10.85
CA ARG A 241 -9.33 -19.93 -9.76
C ARG A 241 -8.64 -18.55 -9.78
N LYS A 242 -8.24 -18.07 -10.93
CA LYS A 242 -7.67 -16.70 -11.10
C LYS A 242 -8.55 -15.79 -11.97
N GLU A 243 -9.86 -16.03 -11.97
CA GLU A 243 -10.86 -15.08 -12.48
C GLU A 243 -11.68 -14.51 -11.33
#